data_995811fe7efd2d88d00ea81141366bc0
#
_entry.id   995811fe7efd2d88d00ea81141366bc0
#
_cell.length_a   1.000
_cell.length_b   1.000
_cell.length_c   1.000
_cell.angle_alpha   90.00
_cell.angle_beta   90.00
_cell.angle_gamma   90.00
#
_symmetry.space_group_name_H-M   'P 1'
#
loop_
_entity.id
_entity.type
_entity.pdbx_description
1 polymer ?
#
loop_
_entity_poly.entity_id
_entity_poly.type
_entity_poly.pdbx_seq_one_letter_code
_entity_poly.pdbx_strand_id
1 'polypeptide(L)'
;MKKLLSVLLAVIFAACSLSLVSAEPKATDPTREPGVGMNVSNFNTVDLDGNTVTGDILQNADLTFINYWATWCGPCRSEMPHIQAMHEYYSSTPEADVQFIGVISEGNGCTPATAKEFLQNNGYTWVNLRADSVLRSVLNTSGYIPQTIIVGRDGVVRDHLIGGFTSQNELRNFIEMWHDAMTIHANET
;
A
#
# COMPACT_ATOMS: atom_id res chain seq x y z
N MET A 1 -67.50 40.27 -3.26
CA MET A 1 -67.43 38.97 -3.91
C MET A 1 -66.15 38.95 -4.75
N LYS A 2 -65.05 38.60 -4.18
CA LYS A 2 -63.76 38.48 -4.94
C LYS A 2 -63.15 37.14 -4.51
N LYS A 3 -63.06 36.20 -5.44
CA LYS A 3 -62.46 34.88 -5.27
C LYS A 3 -60.96 35.03 -5.21
N LEU A 4 -60.36 34.68 -4.08
CA LEU A 4 -58.92 34.57 -3.91
C LEU A 4 -58.46 33.27 -4.59
N LEU A 5 -57.68 33.43 -5.64
CA LEU A 5 -56.99 32.36 -6.33
C LEU A 5 -55.66 32.14 -5.61
N SER A 6 -55.58 31.07 -4.78
CA SER A 6 -54.38 30.68 -4.12
C SER A 6 -53.52 29.85 -5.06
N VAL A 7 -52.44 30.45 -5.57
CA VAL A 7 -51.45 29.73 -6.39
C VAL A 7 -50.49 29.04 -5.43
N LEU A 8 -50.64 27.72 -5.33
CA LEU A 8 -49.71 26.85 -4.60
C LEU A 8 -48.46 26.68 -5.46
N LEU A 9 -47.40 27.42 -5.15
CA LEU A 9 -46.08 27.22 -5.76
C LEU A 9 -45.44 25.99 -5.12
N ALA A 10 -45.61 24.84 -5.75
CA ALA A 10 -44.87 23.64 -5.37
C ALA A 10 -43.42 23.80 -5.82
N VAL A 11 -42.56 24.14 -4.86
CA VAL A 11 -41.11 24.12 -5.06
C VAL A 11 -40.69 22.65 -5.02
N ILE A 12 -40.50 22.07 -6.19
CA ILE A 12 -39.87 20.74 -6.33
C ILE A 12 -38.38 20.95 -6.08
N PHE A 13 -37.94 20.70 -4.84
CA PHE A 13 -36.53 20.47 -4.56
C PHE A 13 -36.16 19.12 -5.19
N ALA A 14 -35.66 19.16 -6.44
CA ALA A 14 -34.91 18.08 -6.99
C ALA A 14 -33.60 17.99 -6.19
N ALA A 15 -33.60 17.14 -5.15
CA ALA A 15 -32.39 16.72 -4.50
C ALA A 15 -31.56 15.96 -5.55
N CYS A 16 -30.72 16.71 -6.26
CA CYS A 16 -29.63 16.13 -7.04
C CYS A 16 -28.62 15.60 -6.03
N SER A 17 -28.85 14.36 -5.56
CA SER A 17 -27.83 13.60 -4.87
C SER A 17 -26.70 13.39 -5.86
N LEU A 18 -25.69 14.30 -5.86
CA LEU A 18 -24.39 13.99 -6.40
C LEU A 18 -23.85 12.83 -5.56
N SER A 19 -24.10 11.61 -6.01
CA SER A 19 -23.31 10.48 -5.62
C SER A 19 -21.89 10.79 -6.09
N LEU A 20 -21.05 11.28 -5.20
CA LEU A 20 -19.61 11.20 -5.36
C LEU A 20 -19.30 9.71 -5.39
N VAL A 21 -19.39 9.12 -6.57
CA VAL A 21 -18.77 7.82 -6.82
C VAL A 21 -17.28 8.08 -6.61
N SER A 22 -16.83 7.83 -5.39
CA SER A 22 -15.42 7.64 -5.10
C SER A 22 -15.02 6.42 -5.92
N ALA A 23 -14.48 6.69 -7.12
CA ALA A 23 -13.95 5.63 -7.94
C ALA A 23 -12.71 5.13 -7.20
N GLU A 24 -12.82 3.96 -6.56
CA GLU A 24 -11.59 3.17 -6.35
C GLU A 24 -10.81 3.20 -7.66
N PRO A 25 -9.47 3.42 -7.61
CA PRO A 25 -8.66 3.34 -8.80
C PRO A 25 -8.93 1.97 -9.42
N LYS A 26 -9.61 1.98 -10.54
CA LYS A 26 -10.19 0.79 -11.15
C LYS A 26 -9.06 -0.21 -11.40
N ALA A 27 -9.15 -1.40 -10.81
CA ALA A 27 -8.21 -2.52 -10.90
C ALA A 27 -8.04 -3.08 -12.35
N THR A 28 -8.17 -2.25 -13.37
CA THR A 28 -8.12 -2.60 -14.80
C THR A 28 -7.01 -1.89 -15.55
N ASP A 29 -6.04 -1.30 -14.83
CA ASP A 29 -4.81 -0.82 -15.47
C ASP A 29 -4.00 -2.05 -15.92
N PRO A 30 -3.73 -2.22 -17.23
CA PRO A 30 -2.95 -3.35 -17.74
C PRO A 30 -1.50 -3.40 -17.24
N THR A 31 -1.04 -2.35 -16.52
CA THR A 31 0.26 -2.33 -15.85
C THR A 31 0.22 -2.91 -14.43
N ARG A 32 -0.97 -3.27 -13.92
CA ARG A 32 -1.14 -3.83 -12.59
C ARG A 32 -1.10 -5.35 -12.64
N GLU A 33 -0.32 -5.91 -11.73
CA GLU A 33 -0.05 -7.34 -11.67
C GLU A 33 -1.18 -8.15 -11.01
N PRO A 34 -1.23 -9.47 -11.30
CA PRO A 34 -2.09 -10.41 -10.59
C PRO A 34 -1.85 -10.35 -9.08
N GLY A 35 -2.91 -10.36 -8.28
CA GLY A 35 -2.83 -10.36 -6.82
C GLY A 35 -3.70 -9.30 -6.16
N VAL A 36 -4.15 -8.27 -6.89
CA VAL A 36 -5.13 -7.30 -6.39
C VAL A 36 -6.43 -8.03 -6.04
N GLY A 37 -6.93 -7.78 -4.82
CA GLY A 37 -8.09 -8.47 -4.24
C GLY A 37 -7.74 -9.74 -3.47
N MET A 38 -6.50 -10.24 -3.54
CA MET A 38 -6.06 -11.37 -2.71
C MET A 38 -5.90 -10.93 -1.25
N ASN A 39 -6.23 -11.83 -0.31
CA ASN A 39 -5.98 -11.61 1.10
C ASN A 39 -4.69 -12.29 1.52
N VAL A 40 -3.75 -11.50 2.08
CA VAL A 40 -2.44 -11.97 2.54
C VAL A 40 -2.33 -12.00 4.08
N SER A 41 -3.41 -11.79 4.82
CA SER A 41 -3.38 -11.74 6.31
C SER A 41 -2.96 -13.04 6.98
N ASN A 42 -2.88 -14.15 6.25
CA ASN A 42 -2.49 -15.45 6.77
C ASN A 42 -1.01 -15.79 6.54
N PHE A 43 -0.18 -14.83 6.14
CA PHE A 43 1.26 -15.11 6.07
C PHE A 43 1.84 -15.37 7.46
N ASN A 44 2.84 -16.24 7.51
CA ASN A 44 3.61 -16.56 8.73
C ASN A 44 5.07 -16.75 8.32
N THR A 45 5.89 -15.80 8.68
CA THR A 45 7.28 -15.73 8.27
C THR A 45 8.18 -15.26 9.42
N VAL A 46 9.40 -14.90 9.11
CA VAL A 46 10.35 -14.30 10.04
C VAL A 46 10.94 -13.01 9.48
N ASP A 47 11.30 -12.09 10.36
CA ASP A 47 12.13 -10.94 10.01
C ASP A 47 13.58 -11.35 9.74
N LEU A 48 14.45 -10.38 9.44
CA LEU A 48 15.87 -10.65 9.17
C LEU A 48 16.68 -10.97 10.44
N ASP A 49 16.07 -10.84 11.62
CA ASP A 49 16.62 -11.25 12.92
C ASP A 49 16.16 -12.64 13.34
N GLY A 50 15.22 -13.26 12.61
CA GLY A 50 14.66 -14.57 12.90
C GLY A 50 13.45 -14.53 13.83
N ASN A 51 12.91 -13.36 14.16
CA ASN A 51 11.69 -13.24 14.94
C ASN A 51 10.49 -13.57 14.08
N THR A 52 9.53 -14.33 14.61
CA THR A 52 8.29 -14.66 13.90
C THR A 52 7.45 -13.42 13.70
N VAL A 53 6.96 -13.24 12.46
CA VAL A 53 6.04 -12.18 12.07
C VAL A 53 4.87 -12.81 11.31
N THR A 54 3.65 -12.49 11.75
CA THR A 54 2.40 -12.97 11.14
C THR A 54 1.66 -11.83 10.46
N GLY A 55 0.65 -12.17 9.67
CA GLY A 55 -0.22 -11.18 9.04
C GLY A 55 -0.92 -10.24 10.01
N ASP A 56 -0.89 -10.51 11.33
CA ASP A 56 -1.42 -9.59 12.35
C ASP A 56 -0.70 -8.24 12.33
N ILE A 57 0.53 -8.18 11.83
CA ILE A 57 1.25 -6.90 11.65
C ILE A 57 0.49 -5.91 10.76
N LEU A 58 -0.33 -6.42 9.82
CA LEU A 58 -1.14 -5.58 8.91
C LEU A 58 -2.22 -4.79 9.66
N GLN A 59 -2.59 -5.21 10.87
CA GLN A 59 -3.57 -4.52 11.71
C GLN A 59 -3.01 -3.26 12.38
N ASN A 60 -1.70 -3.03 12.29
CA ASN A 60 -1.05 -1.89 12.93
C ASN A 60 -1.24 -0.57 12.16
N ALA A 61 -1.74 -0.61 10.91
CA ALA A 61 -1.98 0.58 10.11
C ALA A 61 -3.12 0.38 9.12
N ASP A 62 -3.79 1.46 8.72
CA ASP A 62 -4.83 1.42 7.69
C ASP A 62 -4.24 1.08 6.32
N LEU A 63 -3.03 1.56 6.07
CA LEU A 63 -2.28 1.26 4.85
C LEU A 63 -0.93 0.64 5.18
N THR A 64 -0.66 -0.54 4.62
CA THR A 64 0.67 -1.15 4.61
C THR A 64 1.27 -1.08 3.21
N PHE A 65 2.40 -0.36 3.09
CA PHE A 65 3.25 -0.36 1.91
C PHE A 65 4.24 -1.52 2.02
N ILE A 66 4.15 -2.51 1.12
CA ILE A 66 5.06 -3.65 1.08
C ILE A 66 5.92 -3.58 -0.17
N ASN A 67 7.24 -3.47 0.01
CA ASN A 67 8.23 -3.43 -1.07
C ASN A 67 8.98 -4.77 -1.18
N TYR A 68 9.00 -5.36 -2.38
CA TYR A 68 9.74 -6.60 -2.68
C TYR A 68 11.03 -6.28 -3.43
N TRP A 69 12.18 -6.64 -2.84
CA TRP A 69 13.49 -6.16 -3.28
C TRP A 69 14.62 -7.16 -3.07
N ALA A 70 15.81 -6.89 -3.63
CA ALA A 70 17.03 -7.64 -3.37
C ALA A 70 18.27 -6.73 -3.35
N THR A 71 19.33 -7.18 -2.68
CA THR A 71 20.60 -6.44 -2.55
C THR A 71 21.31 -6.17 -3.88
N TRP A 72 21.14 -7.05 -4.84
CA TRP A 72 21.74 -6.94 -6.19
C TRP A 72 20.88 -6.13 -7.18
N CYS A 73 19.65 -5.78 -6.81
CA CYS A 73 18.71 -5.07 -7.67
C CYS A 73 19.03 -3.57 -7.72
N GLY A 74 19.55 -3.09 -8.83
CA GLY A 74 19.88 -1.67 -9.01
C GLY A 74 18.70 -0.72 -8.81
N PRO A 75 17.57 -0.89 -9.53
CA PRO A 75 16.37 -0.06 -9.34
C PRO A 75 15.83 -0.09 -7.91
N CYS A 76 15.83 -1.26 -7.24
CA CYS A 76 15.41 -1.36 -5.84
C CYS A 76 16.27 -0.46 -4.93
N ARG A 77 17.59 -0.51 -5.11
CA ARG A 77 18.53 0.31 -4.33
C ARG A 77 18.34 1.80 -4.58
N SER A 78 17.92 2.18 -5.79
CA SER A 78 17.71 3.59 -6.15
C SER A 78 16.45 4.18 -5.49
N GLU A 79 15.41 3.38 -5.25
CA GLU A 79 14.18 3.85 -4.59
C GLU A 79 14.26 3.86 -3.05
N MET A 80 15.15 3.05 -2.45
CA MET A 80 15.22 2.88 -0.99
C MET A 80 15.42 4.17 -0.18
N PRO A 81 16.21 5.17 -0.63
CA PRO A 81 16.28 6.46 0.04
C PRO A 81 14.91 7.18 0.10
N HIS A 82 14.07 7.00 -0.93
CA HIS A 82 12.73 7.58 -0.96
C HIS A 82 11.80 6.84 0.00
N ILE A 83 11.93 5.50 0.07
CA ILE A 83 11.17 4.67 1.04
C ILE A 83 11.55 5.06 2.47
N GLN A 84 12.85 5.22 2.78
CA GLN A 84 13.28 5.65 4.11
C GLN A 84 12.71 7.01 4.49
N ALA A 85 12.78 7.98 3.59
CA ALA A 85 12.24 9.31 3.84
C ALA A 85 10.71 9.28 4.11
N MET A 86 9.97 8.43 3.42
CA MET A 86 8.54 8.26 3.66
C MET A 86 8.28 7.49 4.96
N HIS A 87 9.05 6.45 5.25
CA HIS A 87 8.96 5.74 6.51
C HIS A 87 9.16 6.68 7.71
N GLU A 88 10.17 7.54 7.68
CA GLU A 88 10.42 8.54 8.73
C GLU A 88 9.28 9.56 8.82
N TYR A 89 8.79 10.06 7.69
CA TYR A 89 7.69 11.01 7.64
C TYR A 89 6.43 10.44 8.30
N TYR A 90 5.99 9.25 7.88
CA TYR A 90 4.78 8.62 8.41
C TYR A 90 4.94 8.13 9.84
N SER A 91 6.13 7.68 10.24
CA SER A 91 6.41 7.34 11.65
C SER A 91 6.34 8.55 12.58
N SER A 92 6.59 9.76 12.06
CA SER A 92 6.44 11.02 12.81
C SER A 92 5.04 11.65 12.69
N THR A 93 4.15 11.05 11.90
CA THR A 93 2.77 11.51 11.65
C THR A 93 1.80 10.35 11.93
N PRO A 94 1.60 9.97 13.20
CA PRO A 94 0.80 8.78 13.56
C PRO A 94 -0.63 8.81 13.03
N GLU A 95 -1.20 10.01 12.82
CA GLU A 95 -2.55 10.20 12.29
C GLU A 95 -2.71 9.71 10.84
N ALA A 96 -1.60 9.60 10.12
CA ALA A 96 -1.62 9.11 8.74
C ALA A 96 -1.75 7.59 8.65
N ASP A 97 -1.48 6.87 9.76
CA ASP A 97 -1.71 5.43 9.92
C ASP A 97 -1.18 4.55 8.75
N VAL A 98 0.07 4.83 8.36
CA VAL A 98 0.78 4.16 7.27
C VAL A 98 2.02 3.45 7.81
N GLN A 99 2.19 2.17 7.49
CA GLN A 99 3.41 1.41 7.80
C GLN A 99 4.14 0.92 6.56
N PHE A 100 5.43 0.62 6.74
CA PHE A 100 6.32 0.14 5.69
C PHE A 100 6.89 -1.22 6.06
N ILE A 101 6.83 -2.16 5.11
CA ILE A 101 7.40 -3.50 5.23
C ILE A 101 8.24 -3.78 3.98
N GLY A 102 9.47 -4.21 4.16
CA GLY A 102 10.26 -4.81 3.09
C GLY A 102 10.08 -6.32 3.07
N VAL A 103 10.13 -6.92 1.91
CA VAL A 103 10.20 -8.37 1.73
C VAL A 103 11.37 -8.67 0.82
N ILE A 104 12.29 -9.53 1.24
CA ILE A 104 13.46 -9.85 0.43
C ILE A 104 13.18 -10.93 -0.60
N SER A 105 13.66 -10.71 -1.83
CA SER A 105 13.76 -11.72 -2.88
C SER A 105 15.06 -12.50 -2.69
N GLU A 106 14.99 -13.63 -2.00
CA GLU A 106 16.15 -14.46 -1.73
C GLU A 106 16.69 -15.12 -2.99
N GLY A 107 18.00 -15.20 -3.10
CA GLY A 107 18.73 -15.77 -4.23
C GLY A 107 19.76 -14.80 -4.81
N ASN A 108 20.63 -15.30 -5.70
CA ASN A 108 21.69 -14.51 -6.33
C ASN A 108 22.53 -13.70 -5.34
N GLY A 109 22.82 -14.27 -4.17
CA GLY A 109 23.59 -13.59 -3.11
C GLY A 109 22.75 -12.72 -2.16
N CYS A 110 21.47 -12.50 -2.42
CA CYS A 110 20.56 -11.89 -1.46
C CYS A 110 20.11 -12.95 -0.44
N THR A 111 20.59 -12.83 0.77
CA THR A 111 20.25 -13.65 1.93
C THR A 111 19.77 -12.77 3.07
N PRO A 112 19.11 -13.28 4.11
CA PRO A 112 18.76 -12.48 5.29
C PRO A 112 19.94 -11.72 5.87
N ALA A 113 21.12 -12.36 5.95
CA ALA A 113 22.33 -11.74 6.48
C ALA A 113 22.83 -10.60 5.60
N THR A 114 22.95 -10.81 4.27
CA THR A 114 23.44 -9.76 3.36
C THR A 114 22.43 -8.62 3.20
N ALA A 115 21.13 -8.92 3.28
CA ALA A 115 20.08 -7.90 3.26
C ALA A 115 20.13 -7.04 4.54
N LYS A 116 20.24 -7.67 5.70
CA LYS A 116 20.38 -6.98 6.99
C LYS A 116 21.60 -6.07 7.02
N GLU A 117 22.77 -6.57 6.61
CA GLU A 117 23.99 -5.77 6.49
C GLU A 117 23.81 -4.57 5.56
N PHE A 118 23.19 -4.78 4.40
CA PHE A 118 22.91 -3.71 3.45
C PHE A 118 22.01 -2.63 4.05
N LEU A 119 20.92 -3.00 4.73
CA LEU A 119 20.01 -2.05 5.38
C LEU A 119 20.73 -1.24 6.46
N GLN A 120 21.50 -1.90 7.32
CA GLN A 120 22.26 -1.25 8.41
C GLN A 120 23.31 -0.27 7.88
N ASN A 121 24.07 -0.66 6.86
CA ASN A 121 25.11 0.18 6.25
C ASN A 121 24.55 1.42 5.55
N ASN A 122 23.27 1.42 5.17
CA ASN A 122 22.61 2.55 4.53
C ASN A 122 21.63 3.30 5.45
N GLY A 123 21.49 2.88 6.72
CA GLY A 123 20.61 3.54 7.69
C GLY A 123 19.12 3.33 7.41
N TYR A 124 18.73 2.23 6.76
CA TYR A 124 17.35 1.88 6.49
C TYR A 124 16.74 1.14 7.67
N THR A 125 15.57 1.61 8.17
CA THR A 125 15.06 1.23 9.50
C THR A 125 13.71 0.53 9.50
N TRP A 126 12.98 0.51 8.37
CA TRP A 126 11.70 -0.22 8.32
C TRP A 126 11.90 -1.74 8.40
N VAL A 127 10.90 -2.44 8.95
CA VAL A 127 10.97 -3.89 9.11
C VAL A 127 11.09 -4.60 7.77
N ASN A 128 11.94 -5.62 7.73
CA ASN A 128 12.14 -6.43 6.53
C ASN A 128 11.95 -7.92 6.85
N LEU A 129 11.20 -8.60 6.00
CA LEU A 129 10.76 -9.98 6.16
C LEU A 129 11.35 -10.88 5.08
N ARG A 130 11.39 -12.17 5.37
CA ARG A 130 11.53 -13.20 4.35
C ARG A 130 10.18 -13.45 3.68
N ALA A 131 10.19 -13.84 2.40
CA ALA A 131 8.94 -14.20 1.73
C ALA A 131 8.54 -15.65 2.08
N ASP A 132 7.35 -15.84 2.65
CA ASP A 132 6.70 -17.14 2.77
C ASP A 132 5.91 -17.49 1.49
N SER A 133 5.14 -18.56 1.49
CA SER A 133 4.34 -18.97 0.32
C SER A 133 3.21 -18.00 0.00
N VAL A 134 2.62 -17.36 1.01
CA VAL A 134 1.53 -16.39 0.83
C VAL A 134 2.05 -15.12 0.18
N LEU A 135 3.10 -14.52 0.73
CA LEU A 135 3.72 -13.32 0.18
C LEU A 135 4.28 -13.56 -1.24
N ARG A 136 4.87 -14.75 -1.48
CA ARG A 136 5.37 -15.12 -2.83
C ARG A 136 4.25 -15.28 -3.85
N SER A 137 3.05 -15.70 -3.44
CA SER A 137 1.93 -15.87 -4.37
C SER A 137 1.48 -14.55 -4.99
N VAL A 138 1.79 -13.43 -4.35
CA VAL A 138 1.50 -12.08 -4.86
C VAL A 138 2.76 -11.43 -5.43
N LEU A 139 3.87 -11.44 -4.70
CA LEU A 139 5.07 -10.66 -4.99
C LEU A 139 6.02 -11.26 -6.02
N ASN A 140 5.92 -12.55 -6.36
CA ASN A 140 6.85 -13.21 -7.29
C ASN A 140 6.18 -13.64 -8.59
N THR A 141 5.13 -12.97 -8.99
CA THR A 141 4.31 -13.35 -10.15
C THR A 141 4.96 -13.04 -11.48
N SER A 142 5.73 -11.96 -11.58
CA SER A 142 6.33 -11.48 -12.83
C SER A 142 7.81 -11.87 -13.00
N GLY A 143 8.49 -12.22 -11.90
CA GLY A 143 9.93 -12.45 -11.89
C GLY A 143 10.77 -11.16 -11.95
N TYR A 144 10.15 -9.97 -11.97
CA TYR A 144 10.82 -8.66 -11.94
C TYR A 144 10.75 -8.05 -10.55
N ILE A 145 11.77 -7.26 -10.20
CA ILE A 145 11.84 -6.42 -8.98
C ILE A 145 12.40 -5.04 -9.34
N PRO A 146 12.06 -3.96 -8.59
CA PRO A 146 11.22 -3.98 -7.40
C PRO A 146 9.73 -4.20 -7.73
N GLN A 147 8.99 -4.65 -6.74
CA GLN A 147 7.53 -4.67 -6.76
C GLN A 147 7.01 -4.02 -5.48
N THR A 148 5.87 -3.37 -5.59
CA THR A 148 5.19 -2.77 -4.46
C THR A 148 3.75 -3.24 -4.42
N ILE A 149 3.29 -3.71 -3.26
CA ILE A 149 1.86 -3.92 -3.02
C ILE A 149 1.38 -2.97 -1.92
N ILE A 150 0.16 -2.49 -2.08
CA ILE A 150 -0.59 -1.77 -1.04
C ILE A 150 -1.58 -2.73 -0.44
N VAL A 151 -1.56 -2.85 0.88
CA VAL A 151 -2.41 -3.78 1.63
C VAL A 151 -3.18 -2.99 2.68
N GLY A 152 -4.49 -3.23 2.76
CA GLY A 152 -5.34 -2.66 3.78
C GLY A 152 -5.19 -3.39 5.13
N ARG A 153 -5.72 -2.80 6.20
CA ARG A 153 -5.79 -3.39 7.55
C ARG A 153 -6.47 -4.77 7.57
N ASP A 154 -7.39 -5.02 6.64
CA ASP A 154 -8.08 -6.29 6.45
C ASP A 154 -7.22 -7.37 5.74
N GLY A 155 -6.00 -7.03 5.39
CA GLY A 155 -5.05 -7.90 4.69
C GLY A 155 -5.30 -8.04 3.18
N VAL A 156 -6.24 -7.29 2.62
CA VAL A 156 -6.54 -7.35 1.18
C VAL A 156 -5.59 -6.45 0.40
N VAL A 157 -4.99 -7.00 -0.65
CA VAL A 157 -4.14 -6.26 -1.59
C VAL A 157 -5.00 -5.30 -2.41
N ARG A 158 -4.73 -4.01 -2.30
CA ARG A 158 -5.44 -2.94 -3.02
C ARG A 158 -4.79 -2.60 -4.34
N ASP A 159 -3.47 -2.71 -4.40
CA ASP A 159 -2.68 -2.40 -5.59
C ASP A 159 -1.43 -3.25 -5.67
N HIS A 160 -0.94 -3.48 -6.89
CA HIS A 160 0.32 -4.14 -7.16
C HIS A 160 1.03 -3.46 -8.33
N LEU A 161 2.15 -2.83 -8.05
CA LEU A 161 2.98 -2.10 -9.00
C LEU A 161 4.29 -2.86 -9.25
N ILE A 162 4.67 -3.05 -10.52
CA ILE A 162 6.00 -3.48 -10.91
C ILE A 162 6.82 -2.27 -11.34
N GLY A 163 8.01 -2.15 -10.79
CA GLY A 163 8.91 -1.03 -11.01
C GLY A 163 9.13 -0.21 -9.75
N GLY A 164 10.15 0.64 -9.79
CA GLY A 164 10.57 1.47 -8.66
C GLY A 164 10.13 2.92 -8.82
N PHE A 165 10.03 3.60 -7.71
CA PHE A 165 9.78 5.04 -7.65
C PHE A 165 11.06 5.83 -7.93
N THR A 166 10.96 6.83 -8.79
CA THR A 166 12.10 7.65 -9.23
C THR A 166 12.31 8.89 -8.36
N SER A 167 11.33 9.23 -7.52
CA SER A 167 11.40 10.37 -6.61
C SER A 167 10.54 10.17 -5.36
N GLN A 168 10.90 10.89 -4.31
CA GLN A 168 10.13 10.95 -3.07
C GLN A 168 8.70 11.48 -3.29
N ASN A 169 8.53 12.46 -4.18
CA ASN A 169 7.21 13.02 -4.47
C ASN A 169 6.30 12.03 -5.20
N GLU A 170 6.85 11.24 -6.13
CA GLU A 170 6.11 10.18 -6.80
C GLU A 170 5.62 9.12 -5.80
N LEU A 171 6.51 8.65 -4.93
CA LEU A 171 6.16 7.70 -3.87
C LEU A 171 5.13 8.28 -2.89
N ARG A 172 5.29 9.53 -2.48
CA ARG A 172 4.33 10.21 -1.59
C ARG A 172 2.95 10.27 -2.22
N ASN A 173 2.85 10.78 -3.45
CA ASN A 173 1.58 10.90 -4.15
C ASN A 173 0.89 9.54 -4.32
N PHE A 174 1.67 8.48 -4.56
CA PHE A 174 1.15 7.12 -4.65
C PHE A 174 0.56 6.63 -3.31
N ILE A 175 1.26 6.86 -2.21
CA ILE A 175 0.79 6.48 -0.87
C ILE A 175 -0.46 7.29 -0.49
N GLU A 176 -0.42 8.62 -0.67
CA GLU A 176 -1.54 9.53 -0.34
C GLU A 176 -2.81 9.16 -1.12
N MET A 177 -2.68 8.87 -2.41
CA MET A 177 -3.81 8.42 -3.24
C MET A 177 -4.52 7.18 -2.65
N TRP A 178 -3.74 6.19 -2.20
CA TRP A 178 -4.31 4.97 -1.63
C TRP A 178 -4.81 5.17 -0.20
N HIS A 179 -4.12 5.98 0.60
CA HIS A 179 -4.54 6.32 1.94
C HIS A 179 -5.90 7.04 1.94
N ASP A 180 -6.06 8.03 1.06
CA ASP A 180 -7.34 8.75 0.90
C ASP A 180 -8.45 7.82 0.44
N ALA A 181 -8.19 6.94 -0.53
CA ALA A 181 -9.17 5.98 -1.01
C ALA A 181 -9.66 5.03 0.10
N MET A 182 -8.76 4.55 0.97
CA MET A 182 -9.12 3.63 2.06
C MET A 182 -9.84 4.31 3.22
N THR A 183 -9.48 5.56 3.56
CA THR A 183 -10.15 6.32 4.63
C THR A 183 -11.57 6.73 4.27
N ILE A 184 -11.86 7.03 3.01
CA ILE A 184 -13.22 7.33 2.54
C ILE A 184 -14.13 6.13 2.76
N HIS A 185 -13.70 4.92 2.38
CA HIS A 185 -14.50 3.70 2.54
C HIS A 185 -14.74 3.32 4.00
N ALA A 186 -13.78 3.56 4.89
CA ALA A 186 -13.94 3.28 6.31
C ALA A 186 -15.01 4.15 6.98
N ASN A 187 -15.31 5.34 6.45
CA ASN A 187 -16.31 6.26 6.99
C ASN A 187 -17.72 6.04 6.42
N GLU A 188 -17.88 5.19 5.39
CA GLU A 188 -19.18 4.91 4.74
C GLU A 188 -19.83 3.59 5.22
N THR A 189 -19.15 2.79 6.06
CA THR A 189 -19.62 1.49 6.62
C THR A 189 -19.93 1.59 8.09
#